data_d48aa8f014840d336d26de644a2f8734
#
_entry.id   d48aa8f014840d336d26de644a2f8734
#
_cell.length_a   1.000
_cell.length_b   1.000
_cell.length_c   1.000
_cell.angle_alpha   90.00
_cell.angle_beta   90.00
_cell.angle_gamma   90.00
#
_symmetry.space_group_name_H-M   'P 1'
#
loop_
_entity.id
_entity.type
_entity.pdbx_description
1 polymer ?
#
loop_
_entity_poly.entity_id
_entity_poly.type
_entity_poly.pdbx_seq_one_letter_code
_entity_poly.pdbx_strand_id
1 'polypeptide(L)'
;MKIVFAEWGGFGNEDVKAAFVAEGHELIRFLFPAQYGRHNRDAETENRLSALFRQEVPDVMFSLNYFPVISRVCQQEKIRYISWTYDCPCFLLYSATIINSCNVAYVFDKQLYLDFHCAGIETVRYLPLAADTERLDRITIKRSGEQSFQYDLSFLG
;
A
#
# COMPACT_ATOMS: atom_id res chain seq x y z
N MET A 1 8.99 -12.47 -8.58
CA MET A 1 7.86 -11.82 -9.27
C MET A 1 8.26 -10.42 -9.70
N LYS A 2 7.66 -9.91 -10.78
CA LYS A 2 7.81 -8.54 -11.24
C LYS A 2 6.64 -7.71 -10.70
N ILE A 3 6.91 -6.75 -9.83
CA ILE A 3 5.92 -5.97 -9.09
C ILE A 3 5.96 -4.51 -9.56
N VAL A 4 4.83 -3.98 -10.01
CA VAL A 4 4.68 -2.53 -10.17
C VAL A 4 4.26 -1.93 -8.83
N PHE A 5 5.09 -1.03 -8.29
CA PHE A 5 4.88 -0.39 -7.00
C PHE A 5 4.42 1.06 -7.19
N ALA A 6 3.21 1.38 -6.72
CA ALA A 6 2.70 2.75 -6.74
C ALA A 6 3.33 3.60 -5.64
N GLU A 7 4.09 4.61 -6.01
CA GLU A 7 4.68 5.59 -5.10
C GLU A 7 3.88 6.88 -5.12
N TRP A 8 3.27 7.23 -4.01
CA TRP A 8 2.41 8.40 -3.87
C TRP A 8 2.86 9.38 -2.76
N GLY A 9 4.08 9.20 -2.22
CA GLY A 9 4.65 10.05 -1.19
C GLY A 9 4.23 9.70 0.24
N GLY A 10 3.63 8.51 0.45
CA GLY A 10 3.25 8.01 1.76
C GLY A 10 4.44 7.47 2.57
N PHE A 11 4.21 7.28 3.87
CA PHE A 11 5.18 6.65 4.76
C PHE A 11 5.31 5.14 4.46
N GLY A 12 6.46 4.55 4.80
CA GLY A 12 6.68 3.11 4.69
C GLY A 12 7.02 2.59 3.29
N ASN A 13 7.00 3.44 2.25
CA ASN A 13 7.33 3.01 0.90
C ASN A 13 8.72 2.35 0.82
N GLU A 14 9.72 2.96 1.46
CA GLU A 14 11.10 2.45 1.42
C GLU A 14 11.24 1.12 2.15
N ASP A 15 10.59 0.97 3.31
CA ASP A 15 10.64 -0.26 4.10
C ASP A 15 9.99 -1.43 3.33
N VAL A 16 8.84 -1.20 2.71
CA VAL A 16 8.15 -2.24 1.92
C VAL A 16 8.91 -2.58 0.64
N LYS A 17 9.47 -1.57 -0.05
CA LYS A 17 10.31 -1.82 -1.23
C LYS A 17 11.56 -2.64 -0.86
N ALA A 18 12.22 -2.29 0.24
CA ALA A 18 13.38 -3.03 0.73
C ALA A 18 13.03 -4.50 1.02
N ALA A 19 11.89 -4.74 1.67
CA ALA A 19 11.40 -6.09 1.94
C ALA A 19 11.15 -6.89 0.64
N PHE A 20 10.49 -6.31 -0.37
CA PHE A 20 10.28 -6.98 -1.64
C PHE A 20 11.59 -7.32 -2.36
N VAL A 21 12.56 -6.40 -2.33
CA VAL A 21 13.87 -6.64 -2.93
C VAL A 21 14.63 -7.74 -2.19
N ALA A 22 14.58 -7.76 -0.85
CA ALA A 22 15.20 -8.80 -0.03
C ALA A 22 14.64 -10.20 -0.33
N GLU A 23 13.33 -10.26 -0.64
CA GLU A 23 12.65 -11.50 -1.05
C GLU A 23 12.88 -11.85 -2.54
N GLY A 24 13.77 -11.13 -3.23
CA GLY A 24 14.15 -11.41 -4.62
C GLY A 24 13.10 -11.01 -5.66
N HIS A 25 12.28 -10.01 -5.37
CA HIS A 25 11.31 -9.49 -6.33
C HIS A 25 11.91 -8.33 -7.16
N GLU A 26 11.51 -8.25 -8.42
CA GLU A 26 11.82 -7.12 -9.30
C GLU A 26 10.79 -6.02 -9.10
N LEU A 27 11.23 -4.79 -8.84
CA LEU A 27 10.36 -3.65 -8.61
C LEU A 27 10.41 -2.65 -9.76
N ILE A 28 9.23 -2.30 -10.26
CA ILE A 28 9.03 -1.21 -11.22
C ILE A 28 8.28 -0.10 -10.51
N ARG A 29 8.86 1.10 -10.49
CA ARG A 29 8.26 2.26 -9.83
C ARG A 29 7.21 2.91 -10.73
N PHE A 30 6.02 3.13 -10.19
CA PHE A 30 4.98 3.95 -10.79
C PHE A 30 4.74 5.17 -9.91
N LEU A 31 5.27 6.32 -10.31
CA LEU A 31 5.05 7.58 -9.60
C LEU A 31 3.60 8.02 -9.77
N PHE A 32 2.91 8.06 -8.65
CA PHE A 32 1.49 8.35 -8.59
C PHE A 32 1.26 9.51 -7.59
N PRO A 33 0.93 10.72 -8.05
CA PRO A 33 0.69 11.84 -7.15
C PRO A 33 -0.52 11.60 -6.24
N ALA A 34 -0.34 11.78 -4.93
CA ALA A 34 -1.37 11.53 -3.91
C ALA A 34 -2.69 12.31 -4.16
N GLN A 35 -2.59 13.49 -4.77
CA GLN A 35 -3.75 14.30 -5.12
C GLN A 35 -4.70 13.63 -6.12
N TYR A 36 -4.20 12.76 -6.99
CA TYR A 36 -5.01 12.02 -7.96
C TYR A 36 -5.68 10.79 -7.36
N GLY A 37 -5.17 10.27 -6.24
CA GLY A 37 -5.76 9.14 -5.52
C GLY A 37 -7.15 9.44 -4.94
N ARG A 38 -7.50 10.72 -4.79
CA ARG A 38 -8.82 11.15 -4.29
C ARG A 38 -9.94 11.02 -5.32
N HIS A 39 -9.61 10.82 -6.60
CA HIS A 39 -10.59 10.68 -7.66
C HIS A 39 -10.76 9.20 -8.04
N ASN A 40 -12.02 8.79 -8.17
CA ASN A 40 -12.36 7.45 -8.65
C ASN A 40 -11.96 7.24 -10.13
N ARG A 41 -11.66 8.31 -10.84
CA ARG A 41 -11.24 8.32 -12.25
C ARG A 41 -10.21 9.41 -12.49
N ASP A 42 -9.16 9.04 -13.22
CA ASP A 42 -8.16 9.95 -13.75
C ASP A 42 -7.59 9.34 -15.02
N ALA A 43 -8.05 9.86 -16.16
CA ALA A 43 -7.72 9.33 -17.49
C ALA A 43 -6.20 9.35 -17.77
N GLU A 44 -5.47 10.33 -17.25
CA GLU A 44 -4.02 10.39 -17.43
C GLU A 44 -3.33 9.23 -16.70
N THR A 45 -3.66 9.03 -15.42
CA THR A 45 -3.13 7.91 -14.61
C THR A 45 -3.56 6.57 -15.21
N GLU A 46 -4.82 6.41 -15.64
CA GLU A 46 -5.32 5.18 -16.25
C GLU A 46 -4.51 4.84 -17.51
N ASN A 47 -4.28 5.80 -18.42
CA ASN A 47 -3.51 5.60 -19.65
C ASN A 47 -2.04 5.28 -19.38
N ARG A 48 -1.40 6.00 -18.44
CA ARG A 48 0.01 5.76 -18.07
C ARG A 48 0.20 4.38 -17.47
N LEU A 49 -0.72 3.96 -16.60
CA LEU A 49 -0.63 2.66 -15.93
C LEU A 49 -0.90 1.52 -16.92
N SER A 50 -1.90 1.65 -17.80
CA SER A 50 -2.15 0.66 -18.87
C SER A 50 -0.96 0.53 -19.84
N ALA A 51 -0.34 1.66 -20.22
CA ALA A 51 0.85 1.64 -21.06
C ALA A 51 2.02 0.91 -20.38
N LEU A 52 2.25 1.19 -19.08
CA LEU A 52 3.28 0.52 -18.28
C LEU A 52 3.02 -0.99 -18.19
N PHE A 53 1.80 -1.42 -17.94
CA PHE A 53 1.46 -2.85 -17.86
C PHE A 53 1.71 -3.60 -19.18
N ARG A 54 1.43 -2.97 -20.31
CA ARG A 54 1.69 -3.56 -21.64
C ARG A 54 3.18 -3.65 -21.96
N GLN A 55 3.95 -2.67 -21.50
CA GLN A 55 5.40 -2.66 -21.71
C GLN A 55 6.11 -3.68 -20.80
N GLU A 56 5.76 -3.70 -19.52
CA GLU A 56 6.52 -4.42 -18.49
C GLU A 56 5.96 -5.82 -18.20
N VAL A 57 4.68 -6.08 -18.52
CA VAL A 57 4.00 -7.35 -18.25
C VAL A 57 4.20 -7.82 -16.80
N PRO A 58 3.79 -7.03 -15.79
CA PRO A 58 4.04 -7.37 -14.40
C PRO A 58 3.14 -8.50 -13.90
N ASP A 59 3.60 -9.21 -12.88
CA ASP A 59 2.80 -10.24 -12.20
C ASP A 59 1.75 -9.61 -11.28
N VAL A 60 2.08 -8.45 -10.67
CA VAL A 60 1.23 -7.82 -9.66
C VAL A 60 1.46 -6.31 -9.61
N MET A 61 0.38 -5.58 -9.30
CA MET A 61 0.40 -4.18 -8.90
C MET A 61 0.28 -4.08 -7.38
N PHE A 62 1.13 -3.28 -6.74
CA PHE A 62 1.11 -3.04 -5.29
C PHE A 62 0.99 -1.56 -4.96
N SER A 63 0.23 -1.24 -3.91
CA SER A 63 0.24 0.09 -3.29
C SER A 63 0.08 0.03 -1.78
N LEU A 64 0.70 0.97 -1.08
CA LEU A 64 0.25 1.36 0.25
C LEU A 64 -1.01 2.22 0.10
N ASN A 65 -2.04 1.90 0.86
CA ASN A 65 -3.42 2.35 0.70
C ASN A 65 -4.09 1.89 -0.62
N TYR A 66 -5.40 1.86 -0.59
CA TYR A 66 -6.22 1.43 -1.73
C TYR A 66 -6.55 2.63 -2.63
N PHE A 67 -6.43 2.43 -3.95
CA PHE A 67 -6.77 3.43 -4.96
C PHE A 67 -7.74 2.87 -6.02
N PRO A 68 -8.98 3.42 -6.10
CA PRO A 68 -9.99 2.97 -7.06
C PRO A 68 -9.53 3.03 -8.52
N VAL A 69 -8.75 4.06 -8.90
CA VAL A 69 -8.22 4.21 -10.25
C VAL A 69 -7.27 3.06 -10.61
N ILE A 70 -6.41 2.64 -9.69
CA ILE A 70 -5.50 1.50 -9.89
C ILE A 70 -6.31 0.21 -10.03
N SER A 71 -7.27 -0.03 -9.12
CA SER A 71 -8.15 -1.21 -9.18
C SER A 71 -8.88 -1.33 -10.52
N ARG A 72 -9.36 -0.20 -11.08
CA ARG A 72 -10.01 -0.18 -12.38
C ARG A 72 -9.09 -0.65 -13.51
N VAL A 73 -7.90 -0.09 -13.59
CA VAL A 73 -6.92 -0.46 -14.63
C VAL A 73 -6.50 -1.93 -14.46
N CYS A 74 -6.23 -2.36 -13.24
CA CYS A 74 -5.87 -3.75 -12.96
C CYS A 74 -6.97 -4.73 -13.36
N GLN A 75 -8.25 -4.36 -13.15
CA GLN A 75 -9.39 -5.18 -13.57
C GLN A 75 -9.48 -5.28 -15.09
N GLN A 76 -9.23 -4.18 -15.83
CA GLN A 76 -9.24 -4.14 -17.29
C GLN A 76 -8.09 -4.94 -17.91
N GLU A 77 -6.88 -4.76 -17.39
CA GLU A 77 -5.67 -5.40 -17.91
C GLU A 77 -5.43 -6.80 -17.28
N LYS A 78 -6.34 -7.27 -16.40
CA LYS A 78 -6.28 -8.58 -15.70
C LYS A 78 -5.01 -8.79 -14.87
N ILE A 79 -4.50 -7.72 -14.27
CA ILE A 79 -3.37 -7.75 -13.35
C ILE A 79 -3.90 -7.84 -11.93
N ARG A 80 -3.29 -8.68 -11.09
CA ARG A 80 -3.62 -8.74 -9.66
C ARG A 80 -3.23 -7.42 -8.98
N TYR A 81 -4.15 -6.85 -8.21
CA TYR A 81 -3.90 -5.65 -7.42
C TYR A 81 -3.90 -5.98 -5.93
N ILE A 82 -2.77 -5.75 -5.28
CA ILE A 82 -2.60 -5.88 -3.84
C ILE A 82 -2.45 -4.49 -3.24
N SER A 83 -3.29 -4.14 -2.30
CA SER A 83 -3.13 -2.92 -1.50
C SER A 83 -3.00 -3.25 -0.02
N TRP A 84 -2.16 -2.51 0.69
CA TRP A 84 -2.04 -2.62 2.14
C TRP A 84 -2.31 -1.27 2.78
N THR A 85 -3.52 -1.13 3.35
CA THR A 85 -4.02 0.13 3.88
C THR A 85 -3.58 0.30 5.32
N TYR A 86 -2.90 1.43 5.59
CA TYR A 86 -2.49 1.83 6.93
C TYR A 86 -3.24 3.07 7.44
N ASP A 87 -3.99 3.77 6.58
CA ASP A 87 -4.85 4.87 6.99
C ASP A 87 -6.20 4.37 7.50
N CYS A 88 -6.64 4.86 8.66
CA CYS A 88 -7.96 4.58 9.21
C CYS A 88 -8.58 5.87 9.77
N PRO A 89 -9.70 6.35 9.20
CA PRO A 89 -10.48 5.76 8.10
C PRO A 89 -9.86 5.97 6.71
N CYS A 90 -9.99 4.97 5.84
CA CYS A 90 -9.64 5.07 4.42
C CYS A 90 -10.91 5.05 3.56
N PHE A 91 -11.43 6.23 3.21
CA PHE A 91 -12.70 6.37 2.47
C PHE A 91 -12.67 5.76 1.07
N LEU A 92 -11.49 5.61 0.46
CA LEU A 92 -11.34 5.03 -0.88
C LEU A 92 -11.72 3.54 -0.91
N LEU A 93 -11.65 2.84 0.22
CA LEU A 93 -12.12 1.44 0.34
C LEU A 93 -13.62 1.28 0.09
N TYR A 94 -14.42 2.33 0.32
CA TYR A 94 -15.88 2.30 0.08
C TYR A 94 -16.26 2.59 -1.38
N SER A 95 -15.29 2.62 -2.28
CA SER A 95 -15.56 2.72 -3.72
C SER A 95 -16.17 1.42 -4.25
N ALA A 96 -17.06 1.54 -5.26
CA ALA A 96 -17.62 0.39 -5.96
C ALA A 96 -16.56 -0.54 -6.59
N THR A 97 -15.34 -0.05 -6.82
CA THR A 97 -14.25 -0.86 -7.35
C THR A 97 -13.67 -1.85 -6.35
N ILE A 98 -14.01 -1.75 -5.05
CA ILE A 98 -13.47 -2.66 -4.04
C ILE A 98 -13.83 -4.12 -4.35
N ILE A 99 -14.99 -4.38 -4.96
CA ILE A 99 -15.46 -5.73 -5.32
C ILE A 99 -14.81 -6.29 -6.59
N ASN A 100 -13.94 -5.54 -7.26
CA ASN A 100 -13.26 -6.04 -8.46
C ASN A 100 -12.46 -7.30 -8.13
N SER A 101 -12.60 -8.33 -8.94
CA SER A 101 -11.96 -9.64 -8.71
C SER A 101 -10.43 -9.62 -8.77
N CYS A 102 -9.84 -8.56 -9.33
CA CYS A 102 -8.39 -8.37 -9.32
C CYS A 102 -7.85 -7.99 -7.94
N ASN A 103 -8.69 -7.47 -7.02
CA ASN A 103 -8.25 -6.92 -5.74
C ASN A 103 -7.92 -7.97 -4.69
N VAL A 104 -6.88 -7.68 -3.91
CA VAL A 104 -6.63 -8.20 -2.57
C VAL A 104 -6.27 -6.99 -1.71
N ALA A 105 -7.25 -6.44 -0.99
CA ALA A 105 -7.08 -5.24 -0.19
C ALA A 105 -6.89 -5.62 1.28
N TYR A 106 -5.67 -5.47 1.79
CA TYR A 106 -5.38 -5.70 3.19
C TYR A 106 -5.67 -4.44 4.01
N VAL A 107 -6.31 -4.64 5.17
CA VAL A 107 -6.57 -3.62 6.18
C VAL A 107 -6.01 -4.10 7.52
N PHE A 108 -5.43 -3.19 8.31
CA PHE A 108 -4.87 -3.53 9.61
C PHE A 108 -5.90 -3.49 10.74
N ASP A 109 -6.97 -2.74 10.56
CA ASP A 109 -8.06 -2.64 11.52
C ASP A 109 -8.99 -3.84 11.40
N LYS A 110 -9.11 -4.60 12.51
CA LYS A 110 -9.91 -5.81 12.54
C LYS A 110 -11.41 -5.53 12.42
N GLN A 111 -11.89 -4.42 12.99
CA GLN A 111 -13.31 -4.07 12.91
C GLN A 111 -13.68 -3.69 11.48
N LEU A 112 -12.85 -2.89 10.83
CA LEU A 112 -13.03 -2.54 9.42
C LEU A 112 -13.07 -3.80 8.52
N TYR A 113 -12.19 -4.77 8.76
CA TYR A 113 -12.25 -6.06 8.05
C TYR A 113 -13.58 -6.77 8.27
N LEU A 114 -14.07 -6.85 9.53
CA LEU A 114 -15.33 -7.51 9.86
C LEU A 114 -16.52 -6.82 9.18
N ASP A 115 -16.53 -5.50 9.12
CA ASP A 115 -17.59 -4.73 8.46
C ASP A 115 -17.69 -5.08 6.97
N PHE A 116 -16.57 -5.15 6.25
CA PHE A 116 -16.54 -5.59 4.85
C PHE A 116 -16.92 -7.06 4.69
N HIS A 117 -16.41 -7.92 5.56
CA HIS A 117 -16.70 -9.35 5.52
C HIS A 117 -18.19 -9.65 5.75
N CYS A 118 -18.82 -9.00 6.74
CA CYS A 118 -20.26 -9.11 7.01
C CYS A 118 -21.11 -8.56 5.86
N ALA A 119 -20.58 -7.60 5.10
CA ALA A 119 -21.21 -7.10 3.87
C ALA A 119 -21.02 -8.03 2.66
N GLY A 120 -20.33 -9.17 2.80
CA GLY A 120 -20.06 -10.13 1.73
C GLY A 120 -18.94 -9.70 0.78
N ILE A 121 -18.07 -8.77 1.18
CA ILE A 121 -16.95 -8.29 0.36
C ILE A 121 -15.70 -9.10 0.68
N GLU A 122 -15.39 -10.09 -0.16
CA GLU A 122 -14.30 -11.04 0.05
C GLU A 122 -12.92 -10.53 -0.41
N THR A 123 -12.87 -9.42 -1.14
CA THR A 123 -11.63 -8.83 -1.63
C THR A 123 -10.86 -8.10 -0.54
N VAL A 124 -11.52 -7.73 0.57
CA VAL A 124 -10.90 -7.13 1.75
C VAL A 124 -10.45 -8.22 2.71
N ARG A 125 -9.22 -8.13 3.19
CA ARG A 125 -8.60 -9.11 4.09
C ARG A 125 -7.92 -8.42 5.26
N TYR A 126 -7.80 -9.13 6.37
CA TYR A 126 -7.12 -8.64 7.56
C TYR A 126 -5.62 -8.95 7.48
N LEU A 127 -4.78 -7.93 7.68
CA LEU A 127 -3.34 -8.07 7.85
C LEU A 127 -2.84 -6.93 8.75
N PRO A 128 -2.34 -7.22 9.97
CA PRO A 128 -1.75 -6.21 10.85
C PRO A 128 -0.60 -5.46 10.17
N LEU A 129 -0.36 -4.23 10.64
CA LEU A 129 0.83 -3.49 10.23
C LEU A 129 2.09 -4.17 10.77
N ALA A 130 3.19 -4.00 10.05
CA ALA A 130 4.50 -4.48 10.42
C ALA A 130 5.48 -3.31 10.55
N ALA A 131 6.60 -3.56 11.21
CA ALA A 131 7.71 -2.63 11.32
C ALA A 131 8.98 -3.25 10.73
N ASP A 132 9.79 -2.43 10.05
CA ASP A 132 11.15 -2.82 9.66
C ASP A 132 12.07 -2.79 10.90
N THR A 133 12.15 -3.92 11.59
CA THR A 133 12.94 -4.05 12.81
C THR A 133 14.43 -3.88 12.55
N GLU A 134 14.93 -4.35 11.41
CA GLU A 134 16.34 -4.19 11.05
C GLU A 134 16.72 -2.72 10.87
N ARG A 135 15.87 -1.93 10.21
CA ARG A 135 16.08 -0.49 10.06
C ARG A 135 16.01 0.21 11.42
N LEU A 136 15.04 -0.14 12.24
CA LEU A 136 14.87 0.46 13.58
C LEU A 136 16.07 0.16 14.49
N ASP A 137 16.60 -1.06 14.45
CA ASP A 137 17.76 -1.46 15.24
C ASP A 137 19.05 -0.72 14.80
N ARG A 138 19.12 -0.26 13.55
CA ARG A 138 20.24 0.55 13.05
C ARG A 138 20.16 2.02 13.45
N ILE A 139 19.03 2.50 14.00
CA ILE A 139 18.91 3.89 14.46
C ILE A 139 19.80 4.09 15.69
N THR A 140 20.97 4.65 15.45
CA THR A 140 21.88 5.02 16.53
C THR A 140 21.39 6.30 17.18
N ILE A 141 20.88 6.19 18.38
CA ILE A 141 20.59 7.35 19.22
C ILE A 141 21.93 7.96 19.61
N LYS A 142 22.28 9.12 19.03
CA LYS A 142 23.44 9.90 19.50
C LYS A 142 23.13 10.37 20.91
N ARG A 143 23.70 9.68 21.91
CA ARG A 143 23.70 10.16 23.29
C ARG A 143 24.68 11.33 23.36
N SER A 144 24.17 12.53 23.32
CA SER A 144 24.95 13.72 23.66
C SER A 144 24.98 13.87 25.18
N GLY A 145 26.08 13.41 25.80
CA GLY A 145 26.28 13.54 27.24
C GLY A 145 25.46 12.56 28.10
N GLU A 146 25.54 12.69 29.41
CA GLU A 146 24.85 11.87 30.40
C GLU A 146 23.32 12.09 30.50
N GLN A 147 22.64 12.36 29.37
CA GLN A 147 21.18 12.47 29.39
C GLN A 147 20.56 11.08 29.47
N SER A 148 20.08 10.76 30.68
CA SER A 148 19.11 9.66 30.84
C SER A 148 17.87 9.96 30.02
N PHE A 149 17.22 8.93 29.47
CA PHE A 149 15.89 9.10 28.87
C PHE A 149 14.97 9.74 29.91
N GLN A 150 14.17 10.72 29.46
CA GLN A 150 13.23 11.40 30.36
C GLN A 150 12.08 10.49 30.77
N TYR A 151 11.77 9.48 29.94
CA TYR A 151 10.71 8.51 30.15
C TYR A 151 11.15 7.13 29.70
N ASP A 152 10.74 6.09 30.42
CA ASP A 152 10.98 4.69 30.06
C ASP A 152 10.11 4.27 28.86
N LEU A 153 8.92 4.88 28.75
CA LEU A 153 7.95 4.64 27.69
C LEU A 153 7.31 5.97 27.26
N SER A 154 7.17 6.19 25.96
CA SER A 154 6.44 7.33 25.42
C SER A 154 5.47 6.89 24.32
N PHE A 155 4.32 7.56 24.24
CA PHE A 155 3.33 7.39 23.19
C PHE A 155 3.03 8.75 22.54
N LEU A 156 3.05 8.78 21.21
CA LEU A 156 2.65 9.93 20.42
C LEU A 156 1.44 9.50 19.56
N GLY A 157 0.28 10.11 19.83
CA GLY A 157 -0.97 9.89 19.11
C GLY A 157 -1.38 11.08 18.24
#